data_7d5e230be2c88f92461f55c81bbce89d
#
_entry.id   7d5e230be2c88f92461f55c81bbce89d
#
_cell.length_a   1.000
_cell.length_b   1.000
_cell.length_c   1.000
_cell.angle_alpha   90.00
_cell.angle_beta   90.00
_cell.angle_gamma   90.00
#
_symmetry.space_group_name_H-M   'P 1'
#
loop_
_entity.id
_entity.type
_entity.pdbx_description
1 polymer ?
#
loop_
_entity_poly.entity_id
_entity_poly.type
_entity_poly.pdbx_seq_one_letter_code
_entity_poly.pdbx_strand_id
1 'polypeptide(L)'
;EKIYYDYSSKTYKAKNNFLTKTLFSSDELSIIAILKNKSKDKYSDEDLSLKVDSLFLKFEDELTNKLYQTSSIEKIDNFKNEIIQIKNAVESKSIIRCFYNDKNREIYPLKILNLEGFWYLIIFEPIDNKIKTFHLNTIKNIEVLNTHFSFDEEKINSFDNAISAYYKPNNAPILVQLFLDKEVSRYFLRKPLNKTQRVLKIYDDESCDIELTITEYMEIIPTIQRYIPHIGVIEPDELKDRVRSNIDLYLKRFE
;
A
#
# COMPACT_ATOMS: atom_id res chain seq x y z
N GLU A 1 35.28 24.03 6.59
CA GLU A 1 34.02 24.70 6.21
C GLU A 1 33.47 24.12 4.90
N LYS A 2 32.21 23.79 4.88
CA LYS A 2 31.56 23.13 3.74
C LYS A 2 30.88 24.12 2.78
N ILE A 3 30.73 25.37 3.20
CA ILE A 3 30.12 26.48 2.43
C ILE A 3 31.13 27.65 2.43
N TYR A 4 31.29 28.31 1.30
CA TYR A 4 32.07 29.51 1.15
C TYR A 4 31.29 30.57 0.37
N TYR A 5 31.61 31.84 0.63
CA TYR A 5 31.04 32.95 -0.12
C TYR A 5 31.88 33.23 -1.36
N ASP A 6 31.24 33.22 -2.52
CA ASP A 6 31.88 33.57 -3.79
C ASP A 6 31.63 35.06 -4.07
N TYR A 7 32.69 35.84 -3.94
CA TYR A 7 32.63 37.29 -4.14
C TYR A 7 32.36 37.73 -5.58
N SER A 8 32.66 36.88 -6.57
CA SER A 8 32.46 37.19 -7.99
C SER A 8 30.98 37.07 -8.39
N SER A 9 30.29 36.06 -7.89
CA SER A 9 28.86 35.85 -8.13
C SER A 9 27.95 36.39 -7.01
N LYS A 10 28.56 36.93 -5.93
CA LYS A 10 27.84 37.42 -4.72
C LYS A 10 26.88 36.40 -4.11
N THR A 11 27.27 35.12 -4.12
CA THR A 11 26.44 34.01 -3.62
C THR A 11 27.24 33.07 -2.72
N TYR A 12 26.56 32.36 -1.83
CA TYR A 12 27.15 31.25 -1.08
C TYR A 12 27.19 30.01 -1.96
N LYS A 13 28.35 29.36 -2.03
CA LYS A 13 28.59 28.12 -2.78
C LYS A 13 29.03 27.01 -1.86
N ALA A 14 28.59 25.78 -2.13
CA ALA A 14 29.06 24.58 -1.45
C ALA A 14 30.29 24.02 -2.14
N LYS A 15 31.32 23.63 -1.37
CA LYS A 15 32.54 22.99 -1.90
C LYS A 15 32.30 21.61 -2.50
N ASN A 16 31.23 20.94 -2.04
CA ASN A 16 30.80 19.63 -2.51
C ASN A 16 29.34 19.46 -2.15
N ASN A 17 28.68 18.46 -2.71
CA ASN A 17 27.27 18.11 -2.41
C ASN A 17 27.14 17.50 -1.00
N PHE A 18 27.54 18.23 0.05
CA PHE A 18 27.46 17.73 1.42
C PHE A 18 26.00 17.61 1.93
N LEU A 19 25.05 18.31 1.29
CA LEU A 19 23.62 18.23 1.59
C LEU A 19 23.03 16.85 1.27
N THR A 20 23.73 16.03 0.48
CA THR A 20 23.26 14.69 0.10
C THR A 20 23.63 13.60 1.13
N LYS A 21 24.36 13.93 2.18
CA LYS A 21 24.84 12.89 3.10
C LYS A 21 24.00 12.62 4.34
N THR A 22 23.10 13.49 4.77
CA THR A 22 22.16 13.26 5.90
C THR A 22 21.26 14.48 6.12
N LEU A 23 20.41 14.84 5.15
CA LEU A 23 19.54 16.00 5.35
C LEU A 23 18.38 15.70 6.31
N PHE A 24 17.87 14.47 6.30
CA PHE A 24 16.73 14.12 7.13
C PHE A 24 16.87 12.72 7.74
N SER A 25 16.54 12.58 9.01
CA SER A 25 16.32 11.29 9.66
C SER A 25 15.01 10.66 9.17
N SER A 26 14.80 9.37 9.43
CA SER A 26 13.54 8.68 9.13
C SER A 26 12.32 9.36 9.77
N ASP A 27 12.49 9.95 10.94
CA ASP A 27 11.44 10.66 11.66
C ASP A 27 11.12 12.00 10.99
N GLU A 28 12.13 12.74 10.53
CA GLU A 28 11.94 13.99 9.78
C GLU A 28 11.28 13.75 8.43
N LEU A 29 11.62 12.65 7.74
CA LEU A 29 10.94 12.24 6.51
C LEU A 29 9.47 11.87 6.75
N SER A 30 9.19 11.20 7.85
CA SER A 30 7.81 10.89 8.27
C SER A 30 7.03 12.17 8.56
N ILE A 31 7.65 13.14 9.22
CA ILE A 31 7.06 14.47 9.48
C ILE A 31 6.78 15.22 8.17
N ILE A 32 7.74 15.18 7.22
CA ILE A 32 7.58 15.80 5.90
C ILE A 32 6.41 15.16 5.14
N ALA A 33 6.28 13.83 5.17
CA ALA A 33 5.17 13.12 4.54
C ALA A 33 3.81 13.48 5.18
N ILE A 34 3.76 13.62 6.50
CA ILE A 34 2.56 14.07 7.23
C ILE A 34 2.22 15.51 6.86
N LEU A 35 3.21 16.39 6.75
CA LEU A 35 3.02 17.78 6.36
C LEU A 35 2.52 17.90 4.92
N LYS A 36 3.04 17.07 3.98
CA LYS A 36 2.53 16.97 2.60
C LYS A 36 1.04 16.64 2.57
N ASN A 37 0.64 15.61 3.32
CA ASN A 37 -0.76 15.19 3.36
C ASN A 37 -1.67 16.23 4.03
N LYS A 38 -1.21 16.90 5.09
CA LYS A 38 -1.97 17.96 5.77
C LYS A 38 -2.01 19.28 5.01
N SER A 39 -1.04 19.57 4.15
CA SER A 39 -1.03 20.78 3.34
C SER A 39 -2.06 20.75 2.23
N LYS A 40 -2.37 19.56 1.69
CA LYS A 40 -3.42 19.40 0.66
C LYS A 40 -4.81 19.85 1.13
N ASP A 41 -5.09 19.69 2.41
CA ASP A 41 -6.41 20.07 2.98
C ASP A 41 -6.54 21.56 3.34
N LYS A 42 -5.44 22.32 3.33
CA LYS A 42 -5.41 23.69 3.84
C LYS A 42 -5.24 24.80 2.79
N TYR A 43 -4.77 24.47 1.60
CA TYR A 43 -4.50 25.48 0.57
C TYR A 43 -5.54 25.38 -0.55
N SER A 44 -6.48 26.32 -0.52
CA SER A 44 -7.47 26.53 -1.58
C SER A 44 -6.90 27.29 -2.80
N ASP A 45 -5.62 27.67 -2.76
CA ASP A 45 -4.93 28.36 -3.85
C ASP A 45 -4.19 27.34 -4.72
N GLU A 46 -4.67 27.14 -5.94
CA GLU A 46 -4.12 26.18 -6.92
C GLU A 46 -2.62 26.40 -7.19
N ASP A 47 -2.15 27.65 -7.25
CA ASP A 47 -0.76 27.98 -7.57
C ASP A 47 0.19 27.61 -6.40
N LEU A 48 -0.27 27.75 -5.17
CA LEU A 48 0.49 27.36 -3.98
C LEU A 48 0.54 25.82 -3.80
N SER A 49 -0.57 25.14 -4.10
CA SER A 49 -0.64 23.68 -4.10
C SER A 49 0.31 23.06 -5.11
N LEU A 50 0.37 23.59 -6.35
CA LEU A 50 1.30 23.15 -7.39
C LEU A 50 2.76 23.38 -7.02
N LYS A 51 3.07 24.50 -6.35
CA LYS A 51 4.43 24.79 -5.85
C LYS A 51 4.84 23.84 -4.73
N VAL A 52 3.94 23.54 -3.82
CA VAL A 52 4.15 22.56 -2.74
C VAL A 52 4.38 21.17 -3.33
N ASP A 53 3.53 20.72 -4.25
CA ASP A 53 3.70 19.41 -4.91
C ASP A 53 5.02 19.33 -5.71
N SER A 54 5.41 20.40 -6.42
CA SER A 54 6.68 20.44 -7.14
C SER A 54 7.89 20.40 -6.21
N LEU A 55 7.78 20.98 -5.03
CA LEU A 55 8.82 20.98 -4.02
C LEU A 55 8.98 19.59 -3.39
N PHE A 56 7.87 18.91 -3.10
CA PHE A 56 7.88 17.54 -2.62
C PHE A 56 8.36 16.54 -3.68
N LEU A 57 8.02 16.72 -4.95
CA LEU A 57 8.57 15.91 -6.06
C LEU A 57 10.10 16.04 -6.17
N LYS A 58 10.65 17.26 -5.99
CA LYS A 58 12.09 17.45 -5.95
C LYS A 58 12.74 16.77 -4.75
N PHE A 59 12.10 16.80 -3.59
CA PHE A 59 12.57 16.05 -2.42
C PHE A 59 12.50 14.54 -2.63
N GLU A 60 11.43 14.02 -3.20
CA GLU A 60 11.29 12.59 -3.52
C GLU A 60 12.35 12.12 -4.50
N ASP A 61 12.65 12.89 -5.54
CA ASP A 61 13.64 12.56 -6.57
C ASP A 61 15.08 12.56 -6.01
N GLU A 62 15.42 13.53 -5.17
CA GLU A 62 16.72 13.60 -4.49
C GLU A 62 16.90 12.53 -3.40
N LEU A 63 15.84 12.14 -2.70
CA LEU A 63 15.85 11.17 -1.60
C LEU A 63 15.78 9.72 -2.08
N THR A 64 14.96 9.43 -3.09
CA THR A 64 14.80 8.06 -3.62
C THR A 64 16.03 7.57 -4.37
N ASN A 65 16.76 8.45 -5.01
CA ASN A 65 17.90 8.04 -5.83
C ASN A 65 19.20 7.72 -5.06
N LYS A 66 19.32 8.07 -3.76
CA LYS A 66 20.62 7.97 -3.06
C LYS A 66 20.62 7.38 -1.65
N LEU A 67 19.50 7.26 -0.96
CA LEU A 67 19.50 6.93 0.48
C LEU A 67 18.65 5.73 0.90
N TYR A 68 17.72 5.29 0.08
CA TYR A 68 16.84 4.18 0.43
C TYR A 68 16.75 3.17 -0.70
N GLN A 69 17.23 1.94 -0.46
CA GLN A 69 16.66 0.77 -1.11
C GLN A 69 15.25 0.60 -0.53
N THR A 70 14.27 1.22 -1.16
CA THR A 70 12.88 0.85 -0.92
C THR A 70 12.71 -0.60 -1.35
N SER A 71 12.07 -1.40 -0.50
CA SER A 71 11.51 -2.68 -0.93
C SER A 71 10.87 -2.49 -2.31
N SER A 72 11.04 -3.45 -3.21
CA SER A 72 10.61 -3.39 -4.61
C SER A 72 9.12 -3.05 -4.72
N ILE A 73 8.82 -1.76 -4.77
CA ILE A 73 7.50 -1.26 -5.17
C ILE A 73 7.47 -1.29 -6.69
N GLU A 74 6.39 -1.79 -7.25
CA GLU A 74 6.17 -1.79 -8.69
C GLU A 74 6.31 -0.38 -9.27
N LYS A 75 7.21 -0.23 -10.25
CA LYS A 75 7.45 1.06 -10.89
C LYS A 75 6.24 1.48 -11.72
N ILE A 76 5.79 2.70 -11.51
CA ILE A 76 4.64 3.29 -12.21
C ILE A 76 4.99 3.96 -13.54
N ASP A 77 6.27 4.07 -13.88
CA ASP A 77 6.73 4.81 -15.05
C ASP A 77 6.10 4.32 -16.37
N ASN A 78 5.82 3.01 -16.46
CA ASN A 78 5.28 2.37 -17.66
C ASN A 78 3.76 2.60 -17.85
N PHE A 79 3.04 3.07 -16.82
CA PHE A 79 1.58 3.26 -16.83
C PHE A 79 1.15 4.54 -16.09
N LYS A 80 2.02 5.54 -16.11
CA LYS A 80 1.81 6.83 -15.44
C LYS A 80 0.58 7.59 -16.00
N ASN A 81 0.36 7.52 -17.31
CA ASN A 81 -0.79 8.18 -17.93
C ASN A 81 -2.10 7.51 -17.52
N GLU A 82 -2.11 6.18 -17.45
CA GLU A 82 -3.25 5.39 -17.00
C GLU A 82 -3.60 5.72 -15.54
N ILE A 83 -2.59 5.83 -14.66
CA ILE A 83 -2.81 6.24 -13.27
C ILE A 83 -3.46 7.61 -13.18
N ILE A 84 -2.99 8.60 -13.95
CA ILE A 84 -3.54 9.95 -13.92
C ILE A 84 -5.01 9.93 -14.38
N GLN A 85 -5.32 9.21 -15.46
CA GLN A 85 -6.69 9.09 -15.95
C GLN A 85 -7.60 8.41 -14.92
N ILE A 86 -7.14 7.30 -14.32
CA ILE A 86 -7.90 6.57 -13.29
C ILE A 86 -8.08 7.43 -12.04
N LYS A 87 -7.02 8.12 -11.58
CA LYS A 87 -7.10 9.02 -10.42
C LYS A 87 -8.18 10.08 -10.63
N ASN A 88 -8.16 10.76 -11.78
CA ASN A 88 -9.16 11.78 -12.11
C ASN A 88 -10.56 11.17 -12.15
N ALA A 89 -10.74 9.97 -12.70
CA ALA A 89 -12.03 9.27 -12.74
C ALA A 89 -12.51 8.87 -11.33
N VAL A 90 -11.63 8.45 -10.44
CA VAL A 90 -11.95 8.17 -9.02
C VAL A 90 -12.41 9.46 -8.33
N GLU A 91 -11.67 10.55 -8.47
CA GLU A 91 -11.97 11.84 -7.84
C GLU A 91 -13.29 12.45 -8.35
N SER A 92 -13.54 12.36 -9.66
CA SER A 92 -14.79 12.83 -10.27
C SER A 92 -15.95 11.83 -10.17
N LYS A 93 -15.71 10.63 -9.63
CA LYS A 93 -16.68 9.51 -9.61
C LYS A 93 -17.22 9.18 -11.00
N SER A 94 -16.38 9.28 -12.03
CA SER A 94 -16.74 9.00 -13.42
C SER A 94 -16.57 7.51 -13.74
N ILE A 95 -17.51 6.96 -14.51
CA ILE A 95 -17.42 5.59 -15.03
C ILE A 95 -16.26 5.52 -16.03
N ILE A 96 -15.52 4.43 -16.03
CA ILE A 96 -14.50 4.17 -17.04
C ILE A 96 -14.83 2.91 -17.85
N ARG A 97 -14.51 2.97 -19.14
CA ARG A 97 -14.44 1.80 -20.01
C ARG A 97 -12.99 1.44 -20.20
N CYS A 98 -12.64 0.16 -20.05
CA CYS A 98 -11.27 -0.31 -20.17
C CYS A 98 -11.20 -1.74 -20.68
N PHE A 99 -10.00 -2.15 -21.10
CA PHE A 99 -9.68 -3.54 -21.43
C PHE A 99 -8.89 -4.18 -20.30
N TYR A 100 -9.40 -5.29 -19.76
CA TYR A 100 -8.77 -6.02 -18.65
C TYR A 100 -9.10 -7.51 -18.72
N ASN A 101 -8.07 -8.39 -18.62
CA ASN A 101 -8.19 -9.84 -18.75
C ASN A 101 -8.99 -10.24 -19.99
N ASP A 102 -8.53 -9.77 -21.18
CA ASP A 102 -9.07 -10.06 -22.51
C ASP A 102 -10.55 -9.70 -22.71
N LYS A 103 -11.06 -8.75 -21.92
CA LYS A 103 -12.44 -8.28 -22.01
C LYS A 103 -12.53 -6.76 -21.92
N ASN A 104 -13.44 -6.20 -22.73
CA ASN A 104 -13.89 -4.83 -22.53
C ASN A 104 -14.83 -4.79 -21.31
N ARG A 105 -14.60 -3.81 -20.43
CA ARG A 105 -15.36 -3.65 -19.20
C ARG A 105 -15.78 -2.21 -19.02
N GLU A 106 -16.95 -2.03 -18.44
CA GLU A 106 -17.41 -0.74 -17.94
C GLU A 106 -17.51 -0.88 -16.41
N ILE A 107 -16.75 -0.04 -15.71
CA ILE A 107 -16.50 -0.19 -14.28
C ILE A 107 -16.57 1.15 -13.56
N TYR A 108 -16.88 1.11 -12.28
CA TYR A 108 -16.80 2.24 -11.35
C TYR A 108 -15.46 2.18 -10.64
N PRO A 109 -14.51 3.06 -10.93
CA PRO A 109 -13.23 3.10 -10.24
C PRO A 109 -13.42 3.68 -8.83
N LEU A 110 -13.09 2.90 -7.79
CA LEU A 110 -13.40 3.28 -6.42
C LEU A 110 -12.17 3.83 -5.67
N LYS A 111 -11.03 3.12 -5.73
CA LYS A 111 -9.84 3.47 -4.96
C LYS A 111 -8.58 2.85 -5.57
N ILE A 112 -7.47 3.59 -5.58
CA ILE A 112 -6.14 3.04 -5.90
C ILE A 112 -5.44 2.68 -4.60
N LEU A 113 -4.88 1.46 -4.51
CA LEU A 113 -4.14 0.97 -3.35
C LEU A 113 -2.82 0.34 -3.79
N ASN A 114 -1.80 0.49 -2.93
CA ASN A 114 -0.60 -0.34 -3.00
C ASN A 114 -0.71 -1.45 -1.96
N LEU A 115 -0.74 -2.70 -2.42
CA LEU A 115 -0.80 -3.88 -1.58
C LEU A 115 0.41 -4.75 -1.89
N GLU A 116 1.21 -5.06 -0.89
CA GLU A 116 2.42 -5.88 -1.00
C GLU A 116 3.41 -5.42 -2.10
N GLY A 117 3.45 -4.11 -2.38
CA GLY A 117 4.33 -3.52 -3.38
C GLY A 117 3.73 -3.41 -4.80
N PHE A 118 2.56 -3.93 -5.04
CA PHE A 118 1.85 -3.84 -6.32
C PHE A 118 0.71 -2.83 -6.27
N TRP A 119 0.45 -2.18 -7.40
CA TRP A 119 -0.61 -1.20 -7.53
C TRP A 119 -1.90 -1.82 -8.04
N TYR A 120 -2.98 -1.60 -7.32
CA TYR A 120 -4.30 -2.12 -7.62
C TYR A 120 -5.33 -1.01 -7.71
N LEU A 121 -6.28 -1.18 -8.62
CA LEU A 121 -7.53 -0.43 -8.67
C LEU A 121 -8.65 -1.28 -8.10
N ILE A 122 -9.28 -0.77 -7.05
CA ILE A 122 -10.52 -1.32 -6.54
C ILE A 122 -11.65 -0.78 -7.40
N ILE A 123 -12.46 -1.68 -7.93
CA ILE A 123 -13.56 -1.33 -8.83
C ILE A 123 -14.87 -1.99 -8.37
N PHE A 124 -15.97 -1.39 -8.80
CA PHE A 124 -17.26 -2.09 -8.82
C PHE A 124 -17.64 -2.36 -10.28
N GLU A 125 -17.99 -3.60 -10.58
CA GLU A 125 -18.44 -4.03 -11.90
C GLU A 125 -19.96 -4.21 -11.88
N PRO A 126 -20.75 -3.34 -12.54
CA PRO A 126 -22.21 -3.35 -12.46
C PRO A 126 -22.84 -4.63 -13.03
N ILE A 127 -22.22 -5.23 -14.06
CA ILE A 127 -22.77 -6.39 -14.76
C ILE A 127 -22.95 -7.59 -13.83
N ASP A 128 -22.02 -7.83 -12.94
CA ASP A 128 -22.09 -8.96 -11.99
C ASP A 128 -22.27 -8.50 -10.54
N ASN A 129 -22.47 -7.19 -10.32
CA ASN A 129 -22.73 -6.57 -9.03
C ASN A 129 -21.66 -6.90 -7.99
N LYS A 130 -20.37 -6.84 -8.39
CA LYS A 130 -19.24 -7.24 -7.54
C LYS A 130 -18.17 -6.16 -7.44
N ILE A 131 -17.59 -6.04 -6.25
CA ILE A 131 -16.33 -5.33 -6.06
C ILE A 131 -15.20 -6.28 -6.44
N LYS A 132 -14.25 -5.78 -7.22
CA LYS A 132 -13.07 -6.52 -7.68
C LYS A 132 -11.81 -5.70 -7.54
N THR A 133 -10.69 -6.38 -7.49
CA THR A 133 -9.35 -5.79 -7.44
C THR A 133 -8.66 -6.05 -8.77
N PHE A 134 -8.32 -4.97 -9.50
CA PHE A 134 -7.61 -5.05 -10.78
C PHE A 134 -6.17 -4.63 -10.60
N HIS A 135 -5.23 -5.42 -11.11
CA HIS A 135 -3.83 -5.03 -11.16
C HIS A 135 -3.66 -3.87 -12.15
N LEU A 136 -3.19 -2.74 -11.66
CA LEU A 136 -3.29 -1.45 -12.35
C LEU A 136 -2.48 -1.43 -13.64
N ASN A 137 -1.30 -2.02 -13.65
CA ASN A 137 -0.40 -2.12 -14.79
C ASN A 137 -0.97 -2.96 -15.96
N THR A 138 -2.00 -3.78 -15.74
CA THR A 138 -2.63 -4.60 -16.78
C THR A 138 -3.90 -3.99 -17.38
N ILE A 139 -4.35 -2.85 -16.87
CA ILE A 139 -5.48 -2.10 -17.41
C ILE A 139 -5.04 -1.34 -18.65
N LYS A 140 -5.78 -1.50 -19.74
CA LYS A 140 -5.48 -0.87 -21.05
C LYS A 140 -6.68 -0.14 -21.62
N ASN A 141 -6.43 0.75 -22.59
CA ASN A 141 -7.47 1.43 -23.37
C ASN A 141 -8.53 2.10 -22.49
N ILE A 142 -8.07 2.95 -21.56
CA ILE A 142 -8.93 3.65 -20.62
C ILE A 142 -9.64 4.80 -21.33
N GLU A 143 -10.96 4.80 -21.23
CA GLU A 143 -11.85 5.86 -21.67
C GLU A 143 -12.68 6.32 -20.46
N VAL A 144 -12.54 7.58 -20.07
CA VAL A 144 -13.33 8.18 -19.00
C VAL A 144 -14.64 8.68 -19.60
N LEU A 145 -15.76 8.17 -19.08
CA LEU A 145 -17.10 8.54 -19.54
C LEU A 145 -17.62 9.78 -18.81
N ASN A 146 -18.49 10.53 -19.47
CA ASN A 146 -19.18 11.69 -18.86
C ASN A 146 -20.35 11.28 -17.92
N THR A 147 -20.39 10.00 -17.54
CA THR A 147 -21.41 9.43 -16.65
C THR A 147 -20.81 9.22 -15.26
N HIS A 148 -21.50 9.70 -14.25
CA HIS A 148 -21.07 9.59 -12.85
C HIS A 148 -21.81 8.46 -12.14
N PHE A 149 -21.14 7.89 -11.12
CA PHE A 149 -21.71 6.87 -10.25
C PHE A 149 -21.77 7.36 -8.79
N SER A 150 -22.61 6.72 -8.00
CA SER A 150 -22.58 6.81 -6.54
C SER A 150 -22.27 5.43 -5.97
N PHE A 151 -21.45 5.39 -4.94
CA PHE A 151 -21.08 4.14 -4.28
C PHE A 151 -20.93 4.36 -2.76
N ASP A 152 -21.09 3.30 -2.00
CA ASP A 152 -21.01 3.29 -0.54
C ASP A 152 -19.57 3.53 -0.07
N GLU A 153 -19.34 4.67 0.59
CA GLU A 153 -18.02 5.06 1.10
C GLU A 153 -17.52 4.12 2.22
N GLU A 154 -18.40 3.51 3.02
CA GLU A 154 -17.99 2.57 4.06
C GLU A 154 -17.34 1.32 3.43
N LYS A 155 -17.90 0.83 2.32
CA LYS A 155 -17.31 -0.27 1.57
C LYS A 155 -15.97 0.09 0.93
N ILE A 156 -15.81 1.33 0.45
CA ILE A 156 -14.53 1.80 -0.07
C ILE A 156 -13.48 1.88 1.06
N ASN A 157 -13.87 2.42 2.21
CA ASN A 157 -12.98 2.60 3.35
C ASN A 157 -12.63 1.27 4.04
N SER A 158 -13.47 0.22 3.90
CA SER A 158 -13.16 -1.11 4.43
C SER A 158 -11.86 -1.70 3.88
N PHE A 159 -11.47 -1.32 2.65
CA PHE A 159 -10.18 -1.71 2.06
C PHE A 159 -8.95 -1.18 2.79
N ASP A 160 -9.10 -0.24 3.70
CA ASP A 160 -8.00 0.20 4.58
C ASP A 160 -7.55 -0.88 5.56
N ASN A 161 -8.34 -1.95 5.70
CA ASN A 161 -8.02 -3.13 6.48
C ASN A 161 -7.45 -4.28 5.62
N ALA A 162 -7.40 -4.13 4.29
CA ALA A 162 -6.87 -5.17 3.41
C ALA A 162 -5.38 -5.43 3.69
N ILE A 163 -5.03 -6.69 3.93
CA ILE A 163 -3.64 -7.14 4.06
C ILE A 163 -3.05 -7.35 2.66
N SER A 164 -3.84 -7.91 1.75
CA SER A 164 -3.43 -8.24 0.39
C SER A 164 -4.57 -8.04 -0.62
N ALA A 165 -4.30 -8.29 -1.89
CA ALA A 165 -5.29 -8.21 -2.97
C ALA A 165 -6.43 -9.26 -2.88
N TYR A 166 -6.32 -10.21 -1.96
CA TYR A 166 -7.35 -11.20 -1.68
C TYR A 166 -8.49 -10.71 -0.77
N TYR A 167 -8.40 -9.49 -0.24
CA TYR A 167 -9.47 -8.88 0.56
C TYR A 167 -10.80 -8.84 -0.20
N LYS A 168 -11.89 -9.27 0.46
CA LYS A 168 -13.24 -9.35 -0.11
C LYS A 168 -14.26 -8.66 0.80
N PRO A 169 -14.63 -7.41 0.53
CA PRO A 169 -15.45 -6.59 1.42
C PRO A 169 -16.88 -7.13 1.65
N ASN A 170 -17.34 -8.04 0.78
CA ASN A 170 -18.68 -8.64 0.91
C ASN A 170 -18.70 -9.95 1.71
N ASN A 171 -17.52 -10.49 2.07
CA ASN A 171 -17.45 -11.68 2.90
C ASN A 171 -17.64 -11.32 4.38
N ALA A 172 -18.20 -12.27 5.14
CA ALA A 172 -18.22 -12.15 6.59
C ALA A 172 -16.78 -12.06 7.14
N PRO A 173 -16.54 -11.20 8.14
CA PRO A 173 -15.25 -11.10 8.78
C PRO A 173 -14.89 -12.40 9.50
N ILE A 174 -13.63 -12.82 9.38
CA ILE A 174 -13.06 -13.99 10.03
C ILE A 174 -12.07 -13.50 11.07
N LEU A 175 -12.29 -13.84 12.32
CA LEU A 175 -11.36 -13.56 13.40
C LEU A 175 -10.22 -14.59 13.37
N VAL A 176 -8.98 -14.11 13.38
CA VAL A 176 -7.78 -14.94 13.35
C VAL A 176 -6.92 -14.63 14.55
N GLN A 177 -6.47 -15.66 15.25
CA GLN A 177 -5.49 -15.56 16.33
C GLN A 177 -4.20 -16.27 15.93
N LEU A 178 -3.09 -15.56 16.07
CA LEU A 178 -1.76 -16.04 15.72
C LEU A 178 -0.82 -15.93 16.91
N PHE A 179 -0.03 -16.97 17.10
CA PHE A 179 1.16 -16.93 17.95
C PHE A 179 2.34 -16.41 17.10
N LEU A 180 3.06 -15.45 17.64
CA LEU A 180 4.30 -14.91 17.07
C LEU A 180 5.43 -15.21 18.04
N ASP A 181 6.43 -15.97 17.64
CA ASP A 181 7.59 -16.17 18.50
C ASP A 181 8.46 -14.91 18.60
N LYS A 182 9.44 -14.91 19.49
CA LYS A 182 10.33 -13.79 19.77
C LYS A 182 11.08 -13.27 18.53
N GLU A 183 11.33 -14.14 17.54
CA GLU A 183 12.11 -13.78 16.35
C GLU A 183 11.33 -12.82 15.44
N VAL A 184 10.00 -12.90 15.44
CA VAL A 184 9.13 -12.13 14.56
C VAL A 184 8.20 -11.16 15.28
N SER A 185 7.91 -11.38 16.56
CA SER A 185 6.95 -10.57 17.33
C SER A 185 7.19 -9.08 17.20
N ARG A 186 8.43 -8.63 17.34
CA ARG A 186 8.82 -7.21 17.24
C ARG A 186 8.50 -6.59 15.86
N TYR A 187 8.53 -7.39 14.77
CA TYR A 187 8.18 -6.88 13.44
C TYR A 187 6.69 -6.54 13.37
N PHE A 188 5.85 -7.45 13.82
CA PHE A 188 4.40 -7.30 13.74
C PHE A 188 3.84 -6.34 14.79
N LEU A 189 4.51 -6.17 15.94
CA LEU A 189 4.18 -5.14 16.91
C LEU A 189 4.51 -3.73 16.39
N ARG A 190 5.63 -3.57 15.68
CA ARG A 190 6.04 -2.29 15.10
C ARG A 190 5.29 -1.93 13.82
N LYS A 191 4.95 -2.94 13.00
CA LYS A 191 4.18 -2.80 11.76
C LYS A 191 3.04 -3.81 11.76
N PRO A 192 1.88 -3.45 12.32
CA PRO A 192 0.70 -4.31 12.31
C PRO A 192 0.31 -4.73 10.88
N LEU A 193 -0.24 -5.94 10.75
CA LEU A 193 -0.71 -6.49 9.47
C LEU A 193 -1.85 -5.67 8.88
N ASN A 194 -2.78 -5.24 9.74
CA ASN A 194 -3.84 -4.31 9.39
C ASN A 194 -4.30 -3.51 10.62
N LYS A 195 -5.26 -2.62 10.43
CA LYS A 195 -5.77 -1.75 11.51
C LYS A 195 -6.55 -2.50 12.59
N THR A 196 -6.98 -3.73 12.32
CA THR A 196 -7.75 -4.54 13.29
C THR A 196 -6.85 -5.36 14.21
N GLN A 197 -5.55 -5.42 13.92
CA GLN A 197 -4.61 -6.17 14.74
C GLN A 197 -4.57 -5.63 16.16
N ARG A 198 -4.72 -6.52 17.13
CA ARG A 198 -4.53 -6.24 18.55
C ARG A 198 -3.69 -7.33 19.21
N VAL A 199 -2.95 -6.96 20.24
CA VAL A 199 -2.17 -7.89 21.06
C VAL A 199 -3.07 -8.45 22.14
N LEU A 200 -3.13 -9.78 22.24
CA LEU A 200 -3.89 -10.48 23.29
C LEU A 200 -3.02 -10.74 24.51
N LYS A 201 -1.77 -11.15 24.28
CA LYS A 201 -0.84 -11.53 25.35
C LYS A 201 0.60 -11.35 24.88
N ILE A 202 1.45 -10.95 25.81
CA ILE A 202 2.92 -10.94 25.64
C ILE A 202 3.49 -11.88 26.70
N TYR A 203 4.42 -12.74 26.31
CA TYR A 203 5.08 -13.72 27.17
C TYR A 203 6.46 -13.20 27.63
N ASP A 204 7.03 -13.84 28.67
CA ASP A 204 8.31 -13.43 29.27
C ASP A 204 9.49 -13.52 28.29
N ASP A 205 9.39 -14.40 27.28
CA ASP A 205 10.39 -14.57 26.22
C ASP A 205 10.22 -13.61 25.03
N GLU A 206 9.34 -12.60 25.16
CA GLU A 206 8.98 -11.63 24.12
C GLU A 206 8.16 -12.21 22.95
N SER A 207 7.73 -13.48 23.00
CA SER A 207 6.72 -13.99 22.11
C SER A 207 5.35 -13.37 22.43
N CYS A 208 4.39 -13.42 21.51
CA CYS A 208 3.07 -12.84 21.76
C CYS A 208 1.96 -13.52 20.95
N ASP A 209 0.75 -13.43 21.48
CA ASP A 209 -0.48 -13.74 20.78
C ASP A 209 -1.10 -12.46 20.25
N ILE A 210 -1.46 -12.47 18.98
CA ILE A 210 -2.17 -11.38 18.34
C ILE A 210 -3.49 -11.87 17.77
N GLU A 211 -4.42 -10.94 17.62
CA GLU A 211 -5.69 -11.16 16.96
C GLU A 211 -5.90 -10.11 15.88
N LEU A 212 -6.48 -10.50 14.76
CA LEU A 212 -6.86 -9.62 13.67
C LEU A 212 -8.05 -10.18 12.90
N THR A 213 -8.68 -9.32 12.11
CA THR A 213 -9.80 -9.70 11.26
C THR A 213 -9.39 -9.70 9.79
N ILE A 214 -9.75 -10.75 9.07
CA ILE A 214 -9.60 -10.91 7.63
C ILE A 214 -10.97 -11.21 6.99
N THR A 215 -11.03 -11.25 5.67
CA THR A 215 -12.24 -11.59 4.90
C THR A 215 -12.07 -12.85 4.05
N GLU A 216 -10.80 -13.27 3.87
CA GLU A 216 -10.44 -14.47 3.11
C GLU A 216 -9.12 -15.01 3.65
N TYR A 217 -9.00 -16.32 3.80
CA TYR A 217 -7.78 -16.95 4.33
C TYR A 217 -6.53 -16.66 3.50
N MET A 218 -6.68 -16.49 2.19
CA MET A 218 -5.57 -16.12 1.32
C MET A 218 -4.98 -14.72 1.61
N GLU A 219 -5.66 -13.89 2.38
CA GLU A 219 -5.05 -12.63 2.83
C GLU A 219 -3.85 -12.86 3.75
N ILE A 220 -3.88 -13.91 4.58
CA ILE A 220 -2.90 -14.12 5.65
C ILE A 220 -2.00 -15.34 5.42
N ILE A 221 -2.46 -16.36 4.69
CA ILE A 221 -1.70 -17.60 4.44
C ILE A 221 -0.29 -17.30 3.88
N PRO A 222 -0.09 -16.44 2.87
CA PRO A 222 1.24 -16.15 2.36
C PRO A 222 2.18 -15.57 3.41
N THR A 223 1.66 -14.71 4.29
CA THR A 223 2.42 -14.14 5.40
C THR A 223 2.81 -15.20 6.41
N ILE A 224 1.89 -16.07 6.82
CA ILE A 224 2.19 -17.18 7.74
C ILE A 224 3.27 -18.07 7.14
N GLN A 225 3.12 -18.48 5.88
CA GLN A 225 4.09 -19.36 5.21
C GLN A 225 5.47 -18.74 5.05
N ARG A 226 5.54 -17.43 4.80
CA ARG A 226 6.79 -16.68 4.72
C ARG A 226 7.62 -16.73 6.00
N TYR A 227 6.94 -16.80 7.14
CA TYR A 227 7.56 -16.75 8.46
C TYR A 227 7.53 -18.09 9.21
N ILE A 228 7.29 -19.21 8.53
CA ILE A 228 7.43 -20.54 9.15
C ILE A 228 8.88 -20.75 9.58
N PRO A 229 9.14 -21.28 10.79
CA PRO A 229 8.20 -21.83 11.79
C PRO A 229 7.70 -20.78 12.82
N HIS A 230 8.01 -19.52 12.65
CA HIS A 230 7.90 -18.45 13.66
C HIS A 230 6.49 -17.90 13.87
N ILE A 231 5.55 -18.21 12.96
CA ILE A 231 4.14 -17.86 13.11
C ILE A 231 3.31 -19.13 13.22
N GLY A 232 2.62 -19.29 14.36
CA GLY A 232 1.66 -20.35 14.59
C GLY A 232 0.22 -19.84 14.47
N VAL A 233 -0.67 -20.64 13.87
CA VAL A 233 -2.11 -20.36 13.88
C VAL A 233 -2.69 -20.92 15.18
N ILE A 234 -3.33 -20.06 15.99
CA ILE A 234 -4.06 -20.48 17.18
C ILE A 234 -5.50 -20.81 16.79
N GLU A 235 -6.17 -19.88 16.12
CA GLU A 235 -7.54 -20.00 15.63
C GLU A 235 -7.68 -19.26 14.27
N PRO A 236 -8.61 -19.67 13.41
CA PRO A 236 -9.45 -20.86 13.49
C PRO A 236 -8.74 -22.14 12.99
N ASP A 237 -9.24 -23.30 13.40
CA ASP A 237 -8.67 -24.59 13.00
C ASP A 237 -8.66 -24.77 11.47
N GLU A 238 -9.66 -24.28 10.75
CA GLU A 238 -9.68 -24.34 9.29
C GLU A 238 -8.45 -23.65 8.66
N LEU A 239 -8.02 -22.49 9.19
CA LEU A 239 -6.81 -21.81 8.73
C LEU A 239 -5.56 -22.66 9.03
N LYS A 240 -5.50 -23.26 10.22
CA LYS A 240 -4.42 -24.16 10.64
C LYS A 240 -4.28 -25.33 9.68
N ASP A 241 -5.41 -25.99 9.34
CA ASP A 241 -5.44 -27.13 8.43
C ASP A 241 -5.01 -26.74 7.01
N ARG A 242 -5.42 -25.55 6.52
CA ARG A 242 -4.99 -25.05 5.21
C ARG A 242 -3.48 -24.79 5.15
N VAL A 243 -2.93 -24.16 6.19
CA VAL A 243 -1.46 -23.94 6.28
C VAL A 243 -0.71 -25.28 6.31
N ARG A 244 -1.16 -26.22 7.15
CA ARG A 244 -0.59 -27.59 7.23
C ARG A 244 -0.64 -28.30 5.89
N SER A 245 -1.80 -28.32 5.23
CA SER A 245 -1.97 -28.96 3.92
C SER A 245 -1.02 -28.38 2.86
N ASN A 246 -0.79 -27.07 2.88
CA ASN A 246 0.16 -26.45 1.96
C ASN A 246 1.61 -26.88 2.23
N ILE A 247 2.00 -27.04 3.50
CA ILE A 247 3.31 -27.55 3.89
C ILE A 247 3.48 -29.01 3.44
N ASP A 248 2.47 -29.85 3.70
CA ASP A 248 2.49 -31.27 3.30
C ASP A 248 2.57 -31.42 1.76
N LEU A 249 1.86 -30.57 1.01
CA LEU A 249 1.96 -30.54 -0.45
C LEU A 249 3.34 -30.11 -0.93
N TYR A 250 3.95 -29.13 -0.27
CA TYR A 250 5.31 -28.71 -0.57
C TYR A 250 6.29 -29.85 -0.37
N LEU A 251 6.26 -30.52 0.80
CA LEU A 251 7.15 -31.63 1.11
C LEU A 251 6.99 -32.76 0.08
N LYS A 252 5.77 -33.21 -0.19
CA LYS A 252 5.50 -34.25 -1.20
C LYS A 252 5.95 -33.93 -2.61
N ARG A 253 6.08 -32.65 -2.95
CA ARG A 253 6.45 -32.21 -4.30
C ARG A 253 7.95 -32.14 -4.51
N PHE A 254 8.70 -31.95 -3.44
CA PHE A 254 10.14 -31.68 -3.49
C PHE A 254 10.99 -32.67 -2.69
N GLU A 255 10.38 -33.74 -2.13
CA GLU A 255 11.04 -34.97 -1.71
C GLU A 255 11.25 -35.92 -2.92
#